data_4b3969e5e7bc34680b33b4408051e168
#
_entry.id   4b3969e5e7bc34680b33b4408051e168
#
_cell.length_a   1.000
_cell.length_b   1.000
_cell.length_c   1.000
_cell.angle_alpha   90.00
_cell.angle_beta   90.00
_cell.angle_gamma   90.00
#
_symmetry.space_group_name_H-M   'P 1'
#
loop_
_entity.id
_entity.type
_entity.pdbx_description
1 polymer ?
#
loop_
_entity_poly.entity_id
_entity_poly.type
_entity_poly.pdbx_seq_one_letter_code
_entity_poly.pdbx_strand_id
1 'polypeptide(L)'
;DGTVYNARQVIDTVGHLCDYILFDSAWVGYEQFIPMMADSSPLLLELNENDPGIFVTQSVHKQQAGFSQTSQIHKKDNHIRGQARFCPHKRLNNAFMLHASTSPFYPLFAALDVNAKI
;
A
#
# COMPACT_ATOMS: atom_id res chain seq x y z
N ASP A 1 12.21 -12.47 -8.76
CA ASP A 1 12.96 -13.58 -8.19
C ASP A 1 12.28 -14.20 -6.95
N GLY A 2 11.19 -13.63 -6.45
CA GLY A 2 10.42 -14.13 -5.32
C GLY A 2 10.99 -13.78 -3.94
N THR A 3 11.99 -12.93 -3.87
CA THR A 3 12.49 -12.43 -2.59
C THR A 3 11.48 -11.49 -1.94
N VAL A 4 11.11 -11.79 -0.70
CA VAL A 4 10.18 -10.99 0.09
C VAL A 4 10.91 -10.43 1.31
N TYR A 5 10.77 -9.13 1.55
CA TYR A 5 11.40 -8.47 2.70
C TYR A 5 10.50 -8.54 3.93
N ASN A 6 11.12 -8.63 5.11
CA ASN A 6 10.42 -8.45 6.36
C ASN A 6 10.13 -6.94 6.56
N ALA A 7 8.86 -6.55 6.45
CA ALA A 7 8.46 -5.15 6.53
C ALA A 7 8.75 -4.55 7.92
N ARG A 8 8.57 -5.33 9.00
CA ARG A 8 8.88 -4.87 10.36
C ARG A 8 10.36 -4.51 10.49
N GLN A 9 11.23 -5.38 9.97
CA GLN A 9 12.67 -5.13 10.01
C GLN A 9 13.08 -3.89 9.20
N VAL A 10 12.43 -3.64 8.07
CA VAL A 10 12.66 -2.40 7.28
C VAL A 10 12.31 -1.17 8.12
N ILE A 11 11.14 -1.15 8.75
CA ILE A 11 10.71 -0.03 9.60
C ILE A 11 11.70 0.18 10.76
N ASP A 12 12.10 -0.89 11.44
CA ASP A 12 13.01 -0.82 12.58
C ASP A 12 14.41 -0.31 12.19
N THR A 13 14.84 -0.62 10.97
CA THR A 13 16.18 -0.28 10.51
C THR A 13 16.27 1.15 9.95
N VAL A 14 15.33 1.57 9.12
CA VAL A 14 15.41 2.85 8.39
C VAL A 14 14.24 3.80 8.65
N GLY A 15 13.21 3.36 9.35
CA GLY A 15 11.99 4.14 9.56
C GLY A 15 12.24 5.51 10.20
N HIS A 16 13.18 5.58 11.13
CA HIS A 16 13.54 6.82 11.83
C HIS A 16 14.18 7.88 10.91
N LEU A 17 14.58 7.51 9.70
CA LEU A 17 15.16 8.40 8.70
C LEU A 17 14.13 8.94 7.70
N CYS A 18 12.90 8.45 7.76
CA CYS A 18 11.88 8.68 6.74
C CYS A 18 10.60 9.26 7.33
N ASP A 19 9.99 10.22 6.65
CA ASP A 19 8.61 10.63 6.94
C ASP A 19 7.61 9.58 6.48
N TYR A 20 7.86 8.98 5.32
CA TYR A 20 7.08 7.89 4.72
C TYR A 20 7.99 6.87 4.06
N ILE A 21 7.53 5.61 4.04
CA ILE A 21 8.12 4.53 3.24
C ILE A 21 7.07 3.98 2.28
N LEU A 22 7.45 3.83 1.02
CA LEU A 22 6.65 3.15 0.01
C LEU A 22 7.11 1.70 -0.12
N PHE A 23 6.19 0.77 0.10
CA PHE A 23 6.40 -0.65 -0.19
C PHE A 23 5.75 -1.00 -1.54
N ASP A 24 6.53 -1.54 -2.44
CA ASP A 24 6.01 -2.10 -3.68
C ASP A 24 5.67 -3.58 -3.47
N SER A 25 4.40 -3.85 -3.22
CA SER A 25 3.84 -5.20 -3.04
C SER A 25 3.06 -5.66 -4.28
N ALA A 26 3.52 -5.26 -5.47
CA ALA A 26 2.83 -5.56 -6.73
C ALA A 26 2.60 -7.06 -6.94
N TRP A 27 3.52 -7.93 -6.51
CA TRP A 27 3.44 -9.39 -6.65
C TRP A 27 2.98 -10.11 -5.41
N VAL A 28 2.93 -9.48 -4.27
CA VAL A 28 2.73 -10.14 -2.96
C VAL A 28 1.55 -9.57 -2.17
N GLY A 29 0.58 -8.98 -2.85
CA GLY A 29 -0.61 -8.41 -2.21
C GLY A 29 -1.43 -9.39 -1.36
N TYR A 30 -1.21 -10.68 -1.52
CA TYR A 30 -1.87 -11.76 -0.76
C TYR A 30 -1.22 -12.02 0.61
N GLU A 31 -0.04 -11.49 0.89
CA GLU A 31 0.73 -11.84 2.09
C GLU A 31 -0.01 -11.52 3.40
N GLN A 32 -0.87 -10.51 3.40
CA GLN A 32 -1.70 -10.16 4.56
C GLN A 32 -2.71 -11.24 4.96
N PHE A 33 -3.02 -12.18 4.07
CA PHE A 33 -3.98 -13.26 4.29
C PHE A 33 -3.31 -14.59 4.68
N ILE A 34 -1.99 -14.63 4.70
CA ILE A 34 -1.20 -15.83 5.02
C ILE A 34 -0.47 -15.61 6.34
N PRO A 35 -0.86 -16.30 7.43
CA PRO A 35 -0.31 -16.04 8.76
C PRO A 35 1.22 -16.12 8.84
N MET A 36 1.83 -17.06 8.14
CA MET A 36 3.30 -17.20 8.14
C MET A 36 4.02 -16.07 7.39
N MET A 37 3.29 -15.23 6.65
CA MET A 37 3.83 -14.08 5.92
C MET A 37 3.47 -12.74 6.57
N ALA A 38 2.89 -12.76 7.76
CA ALA A 38 2.41 -11.55 8.43
C ALA A 38 3.50 -10.48 8.60
N ASP A 39 4.72 -10.86 8.92
CA ASP A 39 5.85 -9.95 9.10
C ASP A 39 6.33 -9.33 7.79
N SER A 40 5.98 -9.93 6.66
CA SER A 40 6.29 -9.40 5.33
C SER A 40 5.25 -8.39 4.87
N SER A 41 4.03 -8.40 5.44
CA SER A 41 2.94 -7.54 5.02
C SER A 41 3.05 -6.15 5.65
N PRO A 42 3.31 -5.08 4.86
CA PRO A 42 3.32 -3.74 5.42
C PRO A 42 1.95 -3.30 5.96
N LEU A 43 0.86 -3.86 5.42
CA LEU A 43 -0.51 -3.50 5.84
C LEU A 43 -0.85 -4.00 7.24
N LEU A 44 -0.21 -5.08 7.71
CA LEU A 44 -0.43 -5.64 9.03
C LEU A 44 0.46 -5.03 10.12
N LEU A 45 1.41 -4.17 9.77
CA LEU A 45 2.31 -3.54 10.73
C LEU A 45 1.55 -2.74 11.78
N GLU A 46 1.89 -2.94 13.04
CA GLU A 46 1.51 -2.06 14.13
C GLU A 46 2.54 -0.93 14.21
N LEU A 47 2.08 0.31 14.05
CA LEU A 47 2.90 1.50 13.96
C LEU A 47 2.56 2.48 15.08
N ASN A 48 3.57 3.16 15.61
CA ASN A 48 3.41 4.19 16.62
C ASN A 48 3.78 5.58 16.08
N GLU A 49 3.64 6.60 16.89
CA GLU A 49 3.86 8.01 16.53
C GLU A 49 5.29 8.34 16.06
N ASN A 50 6.26 7.49 16.36
CA ASN A 50 7.66 7.66 15.94
C ASN A 50 7.96 6.93 14.63
N ASP A 51 7.08 6.03 14.20
CA ASP A 51 7.23 5.29 12.96
C ASP A 51 6.84 6.16 11.75
N PRO A 52 7.39 5.90 10.55
CA PRO A 52 6.97 6.59 9.33
C PRO A 52 5.54 6.24 8.94
N GLY A 53 4.88 7.10 8.19
CA GLY A 53 3.71 6.72 7.43
C GLY A 53 4.09 5.72 6.34
N ILE A 54 3.17 4.88 5.90
CA ILE A 54 3.46 3.95 4.82
C ILE A 54 2.45 4.06 3.68
N PHE A 55 2.98 3.87 2.47
CA PHE A 55 2.22 3.58 1.27
C PHE A 55 2.54 2.17 0.80
N VAL A 56 1.53 1.47 0.29
CA VAL A 56 1.70 0.14 -0.28
C VAL A 56 1.03 0.09 -1.65
N THR A 57 1.80 -0.21 -2.68
CA THR A 57 1.27 -0.42 -4.03
C THR A 57 1.05 -1.89 -4.29
N GLN A 58 -0.10 -2.23 -4.87
CA GLN A 58 -0.45 -3.61 -5.21
C GLN A 58 -1.00 -3.68 -6.63
N SER A 59 -0.56 -4.66 -7.40
CA SER A 59 -1.17 -5.01 -8.69
C SER A 59 -2.20 -6.10 -8.47
N VAL A 60 -3.47 -5.72 -8.43
CA VAL A 60 -4.56 -6.66 -8.15
C VAL A 60 -4.71 -7.72 -9.25
N HIS A 61 -4.30 -7.39 -10.48
CA HIS A 61 -4.34 -8.30 -11.62
C HIS A 61 -3.22 -9.36 -11.65
N LYS A 62 -2.26 -9.32 -10.75
CA LYS A 62 -1.14 -10.27 -10.74
C LYS A 62 -1.46 -11.50 -9.88
N GLN A 63 -1.48 -11.35 -8.57
CA GLN A 63 -1.66 -12.45 -7.61
C GLN A 63 -3.00 -12.37 -6.85
N GLN A 64 -3.87 -11.48 -7.27
CA GLN A 64 -5.22 -11.35 -6.74
C GLN A 64 -6.23 -11.55 -7.90
N ALA A 65 -7.54 -11.50 -7.62
CA ALA A 65 -8.56 -11.88 -8.58
C ALA A 65 -9.01 -10.75 -9.52
N GLY A 66 -8.22 -9.71 -9.70
CA GLY A 66 -8.56 -8.57 -10.56
C GLY A 66 -8.24 -8.80 -12.04
N PHE A 67 -9.02 -8.17 -12.91
CA PHE A 67 -8.69 -8.12 -14.34
C PHE A 67 -7.50 -7.20 -14.62
N SER A 68 -6.77 -7.50 -15.69
CA SER A 68 -5.72 -6.62 -16.17
C SER A 68 -6.32 -5.40 -16.89
N GLN A 69 -5.86 -4.21 -16.58
CA GLN A 69 -4.80 -3.87 -15.64
C GLN A 69 -5.42 -3.15 -14.45
N THR A 70 -5.38 -3.75 -13.27
CA THR A 70 -5.88 -3.13 -12.04
C THR A 70 -4.78 -3.05 -10.99
N SER A 71 -4.72 -1.91 -10.33
CA SER A 71 -3.80 -1.69 -9.22
C SER A 71 -4.45 -0.81 -8.18
N GLN A 72 -3.89 -0.84 -6.98
CA GLN A 72 -4.35 -0.01 -5.87
C GLN A 72 -3.17 0.46 -5.04
N ILE A 73 -3.35 1.57 -4.34
CA ILE A 73 -2.43 2.06 -3.34
C ILE A 73 -3.15 2.17 -2.00
N HIS A 74 -2.53 1.68 -0.97
CA HIS A 74 -2.98 1.84 0.40
C HIS A 74 -2.13 2.89 1.10
N LYS A 75 -2.77 3.70 1.94
CA LYS A 75 -2.11 4.67 2.81
C LYS A 75 -2.42 4.32 4.26
N LYS A 76 -1.38 4.14 5.08
CA LYS A 76 -1.50 3.82 6.49
C LYS A 76 -0.65 4.80 7.29
N ASP A 77 -1.29 5.80 7.90
CA ASP A 77 -0.61 6.89 8.56
C ASP A 77 -1.44 7.54 9.70
N ASN A 78 -2.46 6.85 10.20
CA ASN A 78 -3.26 7.37 11.32
C ASN A 78 -2.42 7.63 12.58
N HIS A 79 -1.35 6.85 12.78
CA HIS A 79 -0.42 6.96 13.91
C HIS A 79 0.37 8.27 13.93
N ILE A 80 0.46 8.98 12.81
CA ILE A 80 1.14 10.28 12.70
C ILE A 80 0.18 11.43 12.38
N ARG A 81 -1.13 11.19 12.49
CA ARG A 81 -2.13 12.24 12.29
C ARG A 81 -1.88 13.38 13.27
N GLY A 82 -1.90 14.62 12.76
CA GLY A 82 -1.60 15.82 13.54
C GLY A 82 -0.13 16.23 13.55
N GLN A 83 0.78 15.39 13.08
CA GLN A 83 2.19 15.76 12.89
C GLN A 83 2.37 16.54 11.57
N ALA A 84 3.41 17.39 11.53
CA ALA A 84 3.71 18.20 10.33
C ALA A 84 3.98 17.37 9.07
N ARG A 85 4.50 16.15 9.23
CA ARG A 85 4.79 15.22 8.13
C ARG A 85 3.55 14.48 7.60
N PHE A 86 2.42 14.55 8.30
CA PHE A 86 1.20 13.85 7.88
C PHE A 86 0.75 14.28 6.47
N CYS A 87 0.48 13.30 5.60
CA CYS A 87 -0.02 13.50 4.25
C CYS A 87 -1.55 13.34 4.21
N PRO A 88 -2.33 14.42 4.15
CA PRO A 88 -3.79 14.30 4.03
C PRO A 88 -4.18 13.55 2.75
N HIS A 89 -5.30 12.82 2.80
CA HIS A 89 -5.82 12.10 1.63
C HIS A 89 -5.98 12.99 0.38
N LYS A 90 -6.43 14.22 0.58
CA LYS A 90 -6.56 15.20 -0.52
C LYS A 90 -5.23 15.44 -1.25
N ARG A 91 -4.12 15.51 -0.53
CA ARG A 91 -2.79 15.71 -1.13
C ARG A 91 -2.39 14.50 -1.99
N LEU A 92 -2.60 13.29 -1.48
CA LEU A 92 -2.36 12.06 -2.25
C LEU A 92 -3.23 12.03 -3.50
N ASN A 93 -4.53 12.31 -3.36
CA ASN A 93 -5.47 12.33 -4.48
C ASN A 93 -5.08 13.36 -5.55
N ASN A 94 -4.64 14.55 -5.14
CA ASN A 94 -4.14 15.56 -6.08
C ASN A 94 -2.91 15.07 -6.85
N ALA A 95 -1.99 14.35 -6.20
CA ALA A 95 -0.83 13.76 -6.87
C ALA A 95 -1.27 12.74 -7.92
N PHE A 96 -2.26 11.89 -7.62
CA PHE A 96 -2.86 11.00 -8.61
C PHE A 96 -3.44 11.74 -9.80
N MET A 97 -4.21 12.80 -9.57
CA MET A 97 -4.83 13.59 -10.62
C MET A 97 -3.79 14.23 -11.55
N LEU A 98 -2.65 14.67 -11.02
CA LEU A 98 -1.56 15.23 -11.81
C LEU A 98 -0.87 14.20 -12.72
N HIS A 99 -0.88 12.93 -12.34
CA HIS A 99 -0.22 11.85 -13.08
C HIS A 99 -1.19 10.98 -13.88
N ALA A 100 -2.51 11.19 -13.74
CA ALA A 100 -3.49 10.48 -14.53
C ALA A 100 -3.41 10.90 -16.00
N SER A 101 -3.24 9.94 -16.90
CA SER A 101 -3.03 10.19 -18.33
C SER A 101 -4.32 10.02 -19.16
N THR A 102 -5.35 9.39 -18.59
CA THR A 102 -6.58 9.09 -19.33
C THR A 102 -7.77 8.92 -18.36
N SER A 103 -8.94 8.75 -18.96
CA SER A 103 -10.18 8.55 -18.19
C SER A 103 -10.20 7.19 -17.50
N PRO A 104 -10.93 7.07 -16.37
CA PRO A 104 -11.13 5.79 -15.72
C PRO A 104 -11.93 4.83 -16.59
N PHE A 105 -11.61 3.54 -16.50
CA PHE A 105 -12.36 2.46 -17.13
C PHE A 105 -13.18 1.74 -16.06
N TYR A 106 -14.47 2.01 -15.99
CA TYR A 106 -15.34 1.55 -14.91
C TYR A 106 -15.40 0.03 -14.71
N PRO A 107 -15.34 -0.84 -15.76
CA PRO A 107 -15.25 -2.29 -15.53
C PRO A 107 -14.06 -2.71 -14.66
N LEU A 108 -12.93 -2.00 -14.71
CA LEU A 108 -11.79 -2.27 -13.86
C LEU A 108 -12.03 -1.83 -12.41
N PHE A 109 -12.76 -0.74 -12.18
CA PHE A 109 -13.21 -0.37 -10.84
C PHE A 109 -14.15 -1.43 -10.24
N ALA A 110 -15.08 -1.93 -11.03
CA ALA A 110 -15.95 -3.02 -10.61
C ALA A 110 -15.14 -4.27 -10.25
N ALA A 111 -14.10 -4.60 -11.02
CA ALA A 111 -13.21 -5.72 -10.72
C ALA A 111 -12.49 -5.55 -9.37
N LEU A 112 -12.06 -4.33 -9.03
CA LEU A 112 -11.45 -4.05 -7.72
C LEU A 112 -12.46 -4.25 -6.57
N ASP A 113 -13.68 -3.78 -6.73
CA ASP A 113 -14.73 -3.95 -5.71
C ASP A 113 -15.09 -5.43 -5.50
N VAL A 114 -15.20 -6.19 -6.57
CA VAL A 114 -15.45 -7.63 -6.49
C VAL A 114 -14.29 -8.36 -5.84
N ASN A 115 -13.05 -8.05 -6.22
CA ASN A 115 -11.87 -8.66 -5.60
C ASN A 115 -11.83 -8.43 -4.09
N ALA A 116 -12.22 -7.25 -3.63
CA ALA A 116 -12.25 -6.94 -2.20
C ALA A 116 -13.26 -7.76 -1.40
N LYS A 117 -14.20 -8.45 -2.08
CA LYS A 117 -15.26 -9.27 -1.46
C LYS A 117 -15.00 -10.77 -1.55
N ILE A 118 -14.06 -11.19 -2.35
CA ILE A 118 -13.69 -12.60 -2.49
C ILE A 118 -12.73 -13.02 -1.37
#